data_fa5ea019aaf4126f2c27ac3037a13920
#
_entry.id   fa5ea019aaf4126f2c27ac3037a13920
#
_cell.length_a   1.000
_cell.length_b   1.000
_cell.length_c   1.000
_cell.angle_alpha   90.00
_cell.angle_beta   90.00
_cell.angle_gamma   90.00
#
_symmetry.space_group_name_H-M   'P 1'
#
loop_
_entity.id
_entity.type
_entity.pdbx_description
1 polymer ?
#
loop_
_entity_poly.entity_id
_entity_poly.type
_entity_poly.pdbx_seq_one_letter_code
_entity_poly.pdbx_strand_id
1 'polypeptide(L)'
;MEEFKVIVKLLKEFLGRPKRTYESKSQCSFNCVECDDGSNKGNLEVNIEKGVYHCWSCGISGPLGKLIEIHGNLKIKRAYLLLKPEEQTKTTETEKIILKLPKEYKKFSDSNPRFIPHREALNYLHSRGITDEMIEKFQIGFASDGDYSTCIIIPSYDKDNHLNYFVARSWVKGRVKYKNPPAAKDKIIFRENTIDFKKDVYLTEGVFDMFFLDNAVPLLGKFVSDVLMERLYNECEGDIHICLDGDAWDNAVEIFHQLNGGRLYGKIKIVKLPKDKDVCDLRGNISDYYFKLVK
;
A
#
# COMPACT_ATOMS: atom_id res chain seq x y z
N MET A 1 -29.85 20.37 0.39
CA MET A 1 -29.98 20.37 1.89
C MET A 1 -29.85 19.00 2.50
N GLU A 2 -30.52 17.98 1.99
CA GLU A 2 -30.46 16.63 2.58
C GLU A 2 -29.07 15.98 2.44
N GLU A 3 -28.47 16.07 1.26
CA GLU A 3 -27.11 15.60 0.98
C GLU A 3 -26.06 16.22 1.90
N PHE A 4 -26.12 17.53 2.12
CA PHE A 4 -25.22 18.24 3.03
C PHE A 4 -25.25 17.62 4.45
N LYS A 5 -26.44 17.38 4.98
CA LYS A 5 -26.61 16.79 6.32
C LYS A 5 -26.04 15.37 6.41
N VAL A 6 -26.24 14.58 5.35
CA VAL A 6 -25.72 13.21 5.28
C VAL A 6 -24.21 13.20 5.24
N ILE A 7 -23.58 14.03 4.40
CA ILE A 7 -22.12 14.11 4.32
C ILE A 7 -21.53 14.65 5.63
N VAL A 8 -22.11 15.69 6.23
CA VAL A 8 -21.67 16.18 7.56
C VAL A 8 -21.77 15.07 8.60
N LYS A 9 -22.79 14.22 8.54
CA LYS A 9 -22.92 13.08 9.46
C LYS A 9 -21.79 12.06 9.26
N LEU A 10 -21.43 11.76 8.03
CA LEU A 10 -20.28 10.88 7.72
C LEU A 10 -18.97 11.49 8.23
N LEU A 11 -18.74 12.78 7.99
CA LEU A 11 -17.53 13.46 8.44
C LEU A 11 -17.40 13.47 9.97
N LYS A 12 -18.53 13.55 10.70
CA LYS A 12 -18.55 13.49 12.19
C LYS A 12 -17.99 12.17 12.73
N GLU A 13 -18.11 11.08 11.99
CA GLU A 13 -17.68 9.75 12.45
C GLU A 13 -16.15 9.65 12.61
N PHE A 14 -15.35 10.48 11.90
CA PHE A 14 -13.89 10.46 12.01
C PHE A 14 -13.25 11.83 12.33
N LEU A 15 -13.92 12.94 12.03
CA LEU A 15 -13.43 14.28 12.37
C LEU A 15 -14.01 14.81 13.69
N GLY A 16 -14.97 14.09 14.29
CA GLY A 16 -15.66 14.54 15.47
C GLY A 16 -16.74 15.61 15.18
N ARG A 17 -17.17 16.36 16.20
CA ARG A 17 -18.21 17.37 16.05
C ARG A 17 -17.69 18.58 15.27
N PRO A 18 -18.44 19.08 14.24
CA PRO A 18 -18.06 20.31 13.56
C PRO A 18 -18.06 21.48 14.52
N LYS A 19 -17.10 22.38 14.36
CA LYS A 19 -17.01 23.61 15.14
C LYS A 19 -17.93 24.69 14.59
N ARG A 20 -18.09 24.72 13.28
CA ARG A 20 -19.01 25.66 12.60
C ARG A 20 -19.67 24.92 11.43
N THR A 21 -20.90 25.28 11.14
CA THR A 21 -21.69 24.73 10.05
C THR A 21 -22.48 25.84 9.39
N TYR A 22 -22.28 26.04 8.09
CA TYR A 22 -22.94 27.04 7.26
C TYR A 22 -23.67 26.33 6.12
N GLU A 23 -24.90 25.86 6.40
CA GLU A 23 -25.68 25.05 5.46
C GLU A 23 -25.96 25.78 4.15
N SER A 24 -26.26 27.10 4.20
CA SER A 24 -26.48 27.93 3.01
C SER A 24 -25.27 28.11 2.10
N LYS A 25 -24.05 27.84 2.62
CA LYS A 25 -22.79 27.91 1.88
C LYS A 25 -22.20 26.53 1.61
N SER A 26 -22.92 25.46 1.97
CA SER A 26 -22.42 24.08 1.93
C SER A 26 -21.05 23.89 2.61
N GLN A 27 -20.79 24.64 3.69
CA GLN A 27 -19.52 24.66 4.41
C GLN A 27 -19.66 24.19 5.85
N CYS A 28 -18.64 23.49 6.32
CA CYS A 28 -18.46 23.14 7.72
C CYS A 28 -16.99 23.14 8.11
N SER A 29 -16.69 23.26 9.40
CA SER A 29 -15.31 23.22 9.87
C SER A 29 -15.13 22.26 11.04
N PHE A 30 -13.95 21.62 11.07
CA PHE A 30 -13.55 20.63 12.06
C PHE A 30 -12.16 20.94 12.61
N ASN A 31 -11.76 20.27 13.68
CA ASN A 31 -10.36 20.23 14.03
C ASN A 31 -9.61 19.41 12.96
N CYS A 32 -8.39 19.81 12.63
CA CYS A 32 -7.60 19.12 11.63
C CYS A 32 -7.03 17.82 12.21
N VAL A 33 -7.17 16.73 11.48
CA VAL A 33 -6.65 15.41 11.87
C VAL A 33 -5.16 15.25 11.59
N GLU A 34 -4.56 16.16 10.78
CA GLU A 34 -3.14 16.11 10.42
C GLU A 34 -2.26 16.92 11.36
N CYS A 35 -2.71 18.09 11.83
CA CYS A 35 -1.83 18.97 12.56
C CYS A 35 -2.18 19.13 14.05
N ASP A 36 -3.37 18.72 14.48
CA ASP A 36 -3.86 18.92 15.86
C ASP A 36 -3.25 20.16 16.55
N ASP A 37 -3.54 21.34 15.99
CA ASP A 37 -2.90 22.61 16.41
C ASP A 37 -3.29 23.03 17.85
N GLY A 38 -4.04 22.21 18.56
CA GLY A 38 -4.48 22.43 19.93
C GLY A 38 -5.44 23.63 20.10
N SER A 39 -5.70 24.38 19.02
CA SER A 39 -6.50 25.62 19.09
C SER A 39 -7.99 25.36 19.30
N ASN A 40 -8.46 24.18 18.95
CA ASN A 40 -9.87 23.77 18.95
C ASN A 40 -10.82 24.74 18.18
N LYS A 41 -10.25 25.52 17.23
CA LYS A 41 -10.96 26.56 16.47
C LYS A 41 -11.66 26.03 15.21
N GLY A 42 -11.42 24.79 14.83
CA GLY A 42 -11.97 24.20 13.61
C GLY A 42 -11.31 24.78 12.36
N ASN A 43 -9.99 24.67 12.27
CA ASN A 43 -9.20 25.20 11.16
C ASN A 43 -9.27 24.38 9.88
N LEU A 44 -9.80 23.15 9.93
CA LEU A 44 -10.09 22.34 8.76
C LEU A 44 -11.47 22.73 8.21
N GLU A 45 -11.50 23.52 7.15
CA GLU A 45 -12.72 23.87 6.42
C GLU A 45 -13.01 22.86 5.33
N VAL A 46 -14.28 22.46 5.21
CA VAL A 46 -14.79 21.55 4.18
C VAL A 46 -15.92 22.27 3.44
N ASN A 47 -15.80 22.32 2.11
CA ASN A 47 -16.88 22.75 1.22
C ASN A 47 -17.45 21.52 0.52
N ILE A 48 -18.66 21.12 0.90
CA ILE A 48 -19.30 19.89 0.43
C ILE A 48 -19.78 20.01 -1.02
N GLU A 49 -20.26 21.19 -1.44
CA GLU A 49 -20.70 21.42 -2.81
C GLU A 49 -19.53 21.36 -3.80
N LYS A 50 -18.41 22.00 -3.45
CA LYS A 50 -17.18 21.96 -4.26
C LYS A 50 -16.39 20.66 -4.11
N GLY A 51 -16.73 19.81 -3.12
CA GLY A 51 -16.01 18.59 -2.85
C GLY A 51 -14.55 18.80 -2.44
N VAL A 52 -14.23 19.86 -1.67
CA VAL A 52 -12.85 20.22 -1.29
C VAL A 52 -12.71 20.52 0.19
N TYR A 53 -11.48 20.38 0.69
CA TYR A 53 -11.12 20.79 2.04
C TYR A 53 -9.84 21.63 2.07
N HIS A 54 -9.69 22.45 3.11
CA HIS A 54 -8.47 23.22 3.39
C HIS A 54 -8.30 23.41 4.90
N CYS A 55 -7.08 23.21 5.40
CA CYS A 55 -6.72 23.56 6.78
C CYS A 55 -5.94 24.88 6.82
N TRP A 56 -6.48 25.87 7.51
CA TRP A 56 -5.87 27.19 7.66
C TRP A 56 -4.66 27.21 8.62
N SER A 57 -4.42 26.13 9.36
CA SER A 57 -3.29 26.03 10.28
C SER A 57 -2.06 25.41 9.62
N CYS A 58 -2.20 24.23 8.99
CA CYS A 58 -1.07 23.51 8.38
C CYS A 58 -1.02 23.60 6.84
N GLY A 59 -2.01 24.25 6.20
CA GLY A 59 -2.05 24.43 4.76
C GLY A 59 -2.47 23.20 3.94
N ILE A 60 -2.73 22.04 4.58
CA ILE A 60 -3.20 20.87 3.84
C ILE A 60 -4.53 21.17 3.13
N SER A 61 -4.65 20.75 1.89
CA SER A 61 -5.87 20.94 1.09
C SER A 61 -5.98 19.86 0.01
N GLY A 62 -7.20 19.68 -0.49
CA GLY A 62 -7.44 18.72 -1.56
C GLY A 62 -8.92 18.40 -1.78
N PRO A 63 -9.22 17.42 -2.65
CA PRO A 63 -10.56 16.89 -2.82
C PRO A 63 -11.07 16.23 -1.54
N LEU A 64 -12.36 16.41 -1.22
CA LEU A 64 -12.98 15.83 -0.03
C LEU A 64 -12.93 14.31 -0.03
N GLY A 65 -13.09 13.68 -1.20
CA GLY A 65 -12.92 12.25 -1.37
C GLY A 65 -11.55 11.77 -0.88
N LYS A 66 -10.47 12.55 -1.10
CA LYS A 66 -9.11 12.22 -0.63
C LYS A 66 -9.00 12.26 0.91
N LEU A 67 -9.62 13.24 1.56
CA LEU A 67 -9.68 13.30 3.02
C LEU A 67 -10.38 12.07 3.60
N ILE A 68 -11.50 11.67 3.00
CA ILE A 68 -12.26 10.49 3.40
C ILE A 68 -11.48 9.20 3.09
N GLU A 69 -10.76 9.16 1.98
CA GLU A 69 -9.90 8.03 1.61
C GLU A 69 -8.79 7.80 2.64
N ILE A 70 -8.16 8.85 3.13
CA ILE A 70 -7.04 8.76 4.08
C ILE A 70 -7.54 8.44 5.50
N HIS A 71 -8.57 9.14 5.97
CA HIS A 71 -8.97 9.13 7.38
C HIS A 71 -10.31 8.44 7.66
N GLY A 72 -11.14 8.23 6.64
CA GLY A 72 -12.42 7.54 6.77
C GLY A 72 -12.25 6.02 6.82
N ASN A 73 -13.06 5.35 7.64
CA ASN A 73 -13.15 3.89 7.61
C ASN A 73 -13.89 3.40 6.34
N LEU A 74 -13.84 2.10 6.07
CA LEU A 74 -14.44 1.50 4.88
C LEU A 74 -15.96 1.79 4.74
N LYS A 75 -16.69 1.83 5.87
CA LYS A 75 -18.12 2.16 5.89
C LYS A 75 -18.38 3.60 5.41
N ILE A 76 -17.56 4.54 5.88
CA ILE A 76 -17.64 5.96 5.51
C ILE A 76 -17.28 6.14 4.03
N LYS A 77 -16.19 5.51 3.57
CA LYS A 77 -15.77 5.52 2.17
C LYS A 77 -16.89 5.03 1.24
N ARG A 78 -17.46 3.87 1.52
CA ARG A 78 -18.59 3.31 0.74
C ARG A 78 -19.81 4.21 0.73
N ALA A 79 -20.19 4.73 1.91
CA ALA A 79 -21.33 5.62 2.01
C ALA A 79 -21.13 6.93 1.23
N TYR A 80 -19.92 7.49 1.26
CA TYR A 80 -19.59 8.70 0.49
C TYR A 80 -19.64 8.45 -1.03
N LEU A 81 -19.08 7.33 -1.49
CA LEU A 81 -19.11 6.95 -2.90
C LEU A 81 -20.54 6.74 -3.45
N LEU A 82 -21.46 6.25 -2.61
CA LEU A 82 -22.87 6.13 -2.99
C LEU A 82 -23.58 7.48 -3.12
N LEU A 83 -23.13 8.49 -2.36
CA LEU A 83 -23.69 9.86 -2.40
C LEU A 83 -23.10 10.69 -3.55
N LYS A 84 -21.88 10.41 -3.98
CA LYS A 84 -21.14 11.14 -5.02
C LYS A 84 -20.64 10.20 -6.12
N PRO A 85 -21.55 9.54 -6.86
CA PRO A 85 -21.16 8.63 -7.93
C PRO A 85 -20.35 9.30 -9.04
N GLU A 86 -20.53 10.62 -9.26
CA GLU A 86 -19.77 11.39 -10.25
C GLU A 86 -18.29 11.61 -9.88
N GLU A 87 -17.93 11.52 -8.60
CA GLU A 87 -16.51 11.55 -8.20
C GLU A 87 -15.79 10.25 -8.56
N GLN A 88 -16.52 9.13 -8.74
CA GLN A 88 -15.96 7.90 -9.29
C GLN A 88 -15.59 8.04 -10.78
N THR A 89 -16.31 8.87 -11.55
CA THR A 89 -16.04 9.10 -12.96
C THR A 89 -14.98 10.19 -13.19
N LYS A 90 -14.73 11.02 -12.18
CA LYS A 90 -13.59 11.98 -12.15
C LYS A 90 -12.31 11.39 -11.51
N THR A 91 -12.30 10.13 -11.06
CA THR A 91 -11.09 9.35 -11.25
C THR A 91 -10.85 9.40 -12.74
N THR A 92 -10.14 10.42 -13.16
CA THR A 92 -9.57 10.56 -14.47
C THR A 92 -9.47 9.15 -15.08
N GLU A 93 -10.00 8.98 -16.28
CA GLU A 93 -9.24 8.22 -17.25
C GLU A 93 -7.83 8.82 -17.13
N THR A 94 -7.08 8.41 -16.13
CA THR A 94 -5.64 8.41 -16.19
C THR A 94 -5.44 7.67 -17.49
N GLU A 95 -5.08 8.40 -18.54
CA GLU A 95 -4.41 7.83 -19.70
C GLU A 95 -3.65 6.67 -19.09
N LYS A 96 -4.01 5.44 -19.51
CA LYS A 96 -3.31 4.25 -19.00
C LYS A 96 -1.86 4.54 -19.28
N ILE A 97 -1.16 5.09 -18.29
CA ILE A 97 0.28 5.30 -18.38
C ILE A 97 0.77 3.88 -18.56
N ILE A 98 1.07 3.53 -19.82
CA ILE A 98 1.65 2.24 -20.14
C ILE A 98 3.00 2.27 -19.46
N LEU A 99 3.01 1.81 -18.22
CA LEU A 99 4.23 1.74 -17.43
C LEU A 99 5.22 0.86 -18.21
N LYS A 100 6.43 1.35 -18.34
CA LYS A 100 7.55 0.60 -18.94
C LYS A 100 8.65 0.47 -17.91
N LEU A 101 9.38 -0.63 -17.98
CA LEU A 101 10.63 -0.73 -17.23
C LEU A 101 11.57 0.40 -17.65
N PRO A 102 12.43 0.88 -16.74
CA PRO A 102 13.45 1.86 -17.09
C PRO A 102 14.26 1.42 -18.32
N LYS A 103 14.65 2.35 -19.18
CA LYS A 103 15.45 2.05 -20.38
C LYS A 103 16.77 1.37 -20.03
N GLU A 104 17.31 1.71 -18.88
CA GLU A 104 18.54 1.20 -18.31
C GLU A 104 18.39 -0.15 -17.61
N TYR A 105 17.17 -0.69 -17.49
CA TYR A 105 16.94 -2.01 -16.90
C TYR A 105 17.63 -3.08 -17.72
N LYS A 106 18.42 -3.93 -17.04
CA LYS A 106 19.09 -5.09 -17.62
C LYS A 106 18.83 -6.33 -16.78
N LYS A 107 18.50 -7.45 -17.43
CA LYS A 107 18.51 -8.76 -16.76
C LYS A 107 19.95 -9.16 -16.46
N PHE A 108 20.14 -9.96 -15.42
CA PHE A 108 21.47 -10.49 -15.12
C PHE A 108 21.98 -11.42 -16.25
N SER A 109 21.10 -12.20 -16.87
CA SER A 109 21.41 -13.03 -18.05
C SER A 109 21.96 -12.26 -19.24
N ASP A 110 21.53 -11.01 -19.43
CA ASP A 110 21.87 -10.16 -20.56
C ASP A 110 23.11 -9.29 -20.30
N SER A 111 23.75 -9.46 -19.14
CA SER A 111 24.87 -8.66 -18.70
C SER A 111 26.14 -9.48 -18.53
N ASN A 112 27.29 -8.85 -18.85
CA ASN A 112 28.58 -9.49 -18.64
C ASN A 112 28.86 -9.68 -17.13
N PRO A 113 29.13 -10.92 -16.65
CA PRO A 113 29.42 -11.17 -15.22
C PRO A 113 30.68 -10.46 -14.70
N ARG A 114 31.59 -10.01 -15.59
CA ARG A 114 32.79 -9.23 -15.21
C ARG A 114 32.48 -7.73 -15.00
N PHE A 115 31.30 -7.26 -15.41
CA PHE A 115 30.89 -5.87 -15.25
C PHE A 115 30.72 -5.55 -13.77
N ILE A 116 31.37 -4.51 -13.27
CA ILE A 116 31.40 -4.19 -11.85
C ILE A 116 29.98 -4.01 -11.27
N PRO A 117 29.08 -3.20 -11.87
CA PRO A 117 27.71 -3.05 -11.36
C PRO A 117 26.92 -4.35 -11.33
N HIS A 118 27.13 -5.27 -12.29
CA HIS A 118 26.53 -6.60 -12.27
C HIS A 118 26.92 -7.36 -11.00
N ARG A 119 28.22 -7.41 -10.69
CA ARG A 119 28.72 -8.13 -9.50
C ARG A 119 28.24 -7.49 -8.21
N GLU A 120 28.25 -6.17 -8.12
CA GLU A 120 27.78 -5.46 -6.93
C GLU A 120 26.29 -5.70 -6.67
N ALA A 121 25.46 -5.58 -7.71
CA ALA A 121 24.03 -5.85 -7.65
C ALA A 121 23.75 -7.30 -7.25
N LEU A 122 24.45 -8.27 -7.86
CA LEU A 122 24.32 -9.69 -7.57
C LEU A 122 24.75 -10.01 -6.13
N ASN A 123 25.91 -9.49 -5.69
CA ASN A 123 26.37 -9.65 -4.31
C ASN A 123 25.36 -9.07 -3.29
N TYR A 124 24.74 -7.94 -3.62
CA TYR A 124 23.69 -7.37 -2.78
C TYR A 124 22.49 -8.32 -2.65
N LEU A 125 22.02 -8.88 -3.77
CA LEU A 125 20.90 -9.83 -3.77
C LEU A 125 21.26 -11.11 -2.97
N HIS A 126 22.42 -11.68 -3.21
CA HIS A 126 22.90 -12.87 -2.48
C HIS A 126 23.06 -12.58 -0.98
N SER A 127 23.55 -11.39 -0.60
CA SER A 127 23.65 -11.01 0.82
C SER A 127 22.28 -10.95 1.51
N ARG A 128 21.22 -10.67 0.73
CA ARG A 128 19.83 -10.72 1.18
C ARG A 128 19.21 -12.13 1.08
N GLY A 129 19.97 -13.12 0.63
CA GLY A 129 19.54 -14.51 0.46
C GLY A 129 18.68 -14.78 -0.76
N ILE A 130 18.66 -13.85 -1.72
CA ILE A 130 17.99 -14.06 -3.01
C ILE A 130 18.92 -14.93 -3.88
N THR A 131 18.42 -16.07 -4.32
CA THR A 131 19.17 -17.02 -5.16
C THR A 131 19.09 -16.67 -6.65
N ASP A 132 19.94 -17.28 -7.47
CA ASP A 132 19.91 -17.08 -8.92
C ASP A 132 18.59 -17.57 -9.53
N GLU A 133 18.00 -18.65 -8.99
CA GLU A 133 16.69 -19.14 -9.41
C GLU A 133 15.58 -18.14 -9.10
N MET A 134 15.65 -17.47 -7.93
CA MET A 134 14.71 -16.38 -7.59
C MET A 134 14.90 -15.19 -8.51
N ILE A 135 16.14 -14.81 -8.82
CA ILE A 135 16.44 -13.72 -9.75
C ILE A 135 15.79 -13.96 -11.11
N GLU A 136 15.92 -15.16 -11.64
CA GLU A 136 15.33 -15.53 -12.92
C GLU A 136 13.81 -15.63 -12.85
N LYS A 137 13.28 -16.38 -11.88
CA LYS A 137 11.82 -16.58 -11.67
C LYS A 137 11.08 -15.25 -11.54
N PHE A 138 11.64 -14.30 -10.80
CA PHE A 138 11.01 -13.01 -10.55
C PHE A 138 11.45 -11.92 -11.54
N GLN A 139 12.25 -12.26 -12.53
CA GLN A 139 12.77 -11.33 -13.54
C GLN A 139 13.45 -10.11 -12.88
N ILE A 140 14.20 -10.36 -11.81
CA ILE A 140 14.93 -9.30 -11.12
C ILE A 140 16.08 -8.86 -12.03
N GLY A 141 16.21 -7.55 -12.21
CA GLY A 141 17.31 -6.96 -12.95
C GLY A 141 17.94 -5.81 -12.18
N PHE A 142 18.78 -5.08 -12.86
CA PHE A 142 19.47 -3.93 -12.29
C PHE A 142 19.65 -2.81 -13.32
N ALA A 143 19.93 -1.63 -12.83
CA ALA A 143 20.32 -0.47 -13.65
C ALA A 143 21.67 0.08 -13.17
N SER A 144 22.63 0.21 -14.11
CA SER A 144 23.97 0.72 -13.83
C SER A 144 24.13 2.21 -14.08
N ASP A 145 23.22 2.81 -14.80
CA ASP A 145 23.25 4.20 -15.27
C ASP A 145 21.86 4.81 -15.25
N GLY A 146 21.74 6.05 -15.71
CA GLY A 146 20.47 6.77 -15.83
C GLY A 146 19.84 7.09 -14.49
N ASP A 147 18.53 7.30 -14.54
CA ASP A 147 17.73 7.73 -13.38
C ASP A 147 17.68 6.67 -12.26
N TYR A 148 17.74 5.40 -12.62
CA TYR A 148 17.71 4.27 -11.70
C TYR A 148 19.11 3.68 -11.44
N SER A 149 20.15 4.45 -11.72
CA SER A 149 21.54 4.04 -11.47
C SER A 149 21.70 3.45 -10.07
N THR A 150 22.40 2.33 -10.00
CA THR A 150 22.65 1.54 -8.79
C THR A 150 21.40 0.99 -8.10
N CYS A 151 20.34 0.72 -8.86
CA CYS A 151 19.13 0.10 -8.33
C CYS A 151 18.92 -1.33 -8.86
N ILE A 152 18.56 -2.22 -7.92
CA ILE A 152 17.89 -3.47 -8.25
C ILE A 152 16.48 -3.10 -8.69
N ILE A 153 16.02 -3.65 -9.80
CA ILE A 153 14.69 -3.46 -10.35
C ILE A 153 13.91 -4.77 -10.25
N ILE A 154 12.78 -4.74 -9.55
CA ILE A 154 11.89 -5.89 -9.37
C ILE A 154 10.56 -5.57 -10.03
N PRO A 155 10.26 -6.13 -11.20
CA PRO A 155 9.03 -5.86 -11.93
C PRO A 155 7.81 -6.53 -11.30
N SER A 156 6.66 -5.91 -11.49
CA SER A 156 5.36 -6.41 -11.09
C SER A 156 4.41 -6.40 -12.28
N TYR A 157 3.60 -7.44 -12.39
CA TYR A 157 2.63 -7.60 -13.46
C TYR A 157 1.24 -7.84 -12.89
N ASP A 158 0.22 -7.35 -13.58
CA ASP A 158 -1.17 -7.64 -13.29
C ASP A 158 -1.56 -9.07 -13.70
N LYS A 159 -2.81 -9.44 -13.45
CA LYS A 159 -3.36 -10.77 -13.80
C LYS A 159 -3.27 -11.10 -15.29
N ASP A 160 -3.20 -10.09 -16.16
CA ASP A 160 -3.13 -10.23 -17.62
C ASP A 160 -1.68 -10.14 -18.13
N ASN A 161 -0.69 -10.15 -17.22
CA ASN A 161 0.74 -10.03 -17.48
C ASN A 161 1.19 -8.68 -18.08
N HIS A 162 0.43 -7.60 -17.87
CA HIS A 162 0.89 -6.26 -18.18
C HIS A 162 1.69 -5.70 -17.00
N LEU A 163 2.79 -4.99 -17.31
CA LEU A 163 3.58 -4.32 -16.27
C LEU A 163 2.70 -3.28 -15.56
N ASN A 164 2.43 -3.49 -14.27
CA ASN A 164 1.61 -2.60 -13.45
C ASN A 164 2.43 -1.77 -12.46
N TYR A 165 3.63 -2.25 -12.09
CA TYR A 165 4.55 -1.55 -11.19
C TYR A 165 5.97 -2.09 -11.32
N PHE A 166 6.93 -1.46 -10.67
CA PHE A 166 8.22 -2.04 -10.31
C PHE A 166 8.75 -1.40 -9.04
N VAL A 167 9.54 -2.13 -8.28
CA VAL A 167 10.29 -1.58 -7.16
C VAL A 167 11.74 -1.40 -7.58
N ALA A 168 12.29 -0.21 -7.34
CA ALA A 168 13.69 0.09 -7.56
C ALA A 168 14.39 0.35 -6.23
N ARG A 169 15.35 -0.50 -5.85
CA ARG A 169 16.07 -0.42 -4.60
C ARG A 169 17.56 -0.25 -4.81
N SER A 170 18.13 0.82 -4.26
CA SER A 170 19.58 1.04 -4.32
C SER A 170 20.33 -0.03 -3.53
N TRP A 171 21.39 -0.60 -4.13
CA TRP A 171 22.34 -1.46 -3.43
C TRP A 171 23.47 -0.66 -2.76
N VAL A 172 23.56 0.64 -3.01
CA VAL A 172 24.60 1.50 -2.45
C VAL A 172 24.09 2.17 -1.17
N LYS A 173 24.83 2.01 -0.07
CA LYS A 173 24.55 2.70 1.20
C LYS A 173 24.67 4.22 1.04
N GLY A 174 23.83 4.98 1.75
CA GLY A 174 23.84 6.44 1.73
C GLY A 174 23.09 7.09 0.57
N ARG A 175 22.59 6.32 -0.40
CA ARG A 175 21.64 6.78 -1.42
C ARG A 175 20.18 6.59 -0.96
N VAL A 176 19.26 7.24 -1.67
CA VAL A 176 17.81 7.02 -1.47
C VAL A 176 17.51 5.54 -1.59
N LYS A 177 16.97 4.96 -0.53
CA LYS A 177 16.76 3.50 -0.41
C LYS A 177 15.87 2.94 -1.52
N TYR A 178 14.77 3.64 -1.84
CA TYR A 178 13.82 3.27 -2.88
C TYR A 178 13.56 4.43 -3.83
N LYS A 179 13.58 4.16 -5.13
CA LYS A 179 13.21 5.10 -6.19
C LYS A 179 12.17 4.42 -7.10
N ASN A 180 10.94 4.40 -6.61
CA ASN A 180 9.85 3.73 -7.33
C ASN A 180 9.29 4.61 -8.46
N PRO A 181 8.56 4.04 -9.45
CA PRO A 181 7.92 4.81 -10.50
C PRO A 181 6.83 5.74 -9.93
N PRO A 182 6.51 6.84 -10.59
CA PRO A 182 5.42 7.75 -10.20
C PRO A 182 4.04 7.15 -10.52
N ALA A 183 3.82 5.88 -10.16
CA ALA A 183 2.57 5.15 -10.34
C ALA A 183 1.91 4.92 -8.99
N ALA A 184 0.58 4.88 -8.98
CA ALA A 184 -0.22 4.70 -7.77
C ALA A 184 -0.12 3.25 -7.27
N LYS A 185 0.77 2.99 -6.31
CA LYS A 185 0.98 1.66 -5.72
C LYS A 185 -0.25 1.11 -4.99
N ASP A 186 -1.16 1.97 -4.57
CA ASP A 186 -2.43 1.64 -3.93
C ASP A 186 -3.52 1.18 -4.91
N LYS A 187 -3.26 1.30 -6.21
CA LYS A 187 -4.17 0.89 -7.29
C LYS A 187 -3.79 -0.46 -7.92
N ILE A 188 -2.78 -1.13 -7.40
CA ILE A 188 -2.29 -2.40 -7.94
C ILE A 188 -2.15 -3.47 -6.84
N ILE A 189 -2.13 -4.72 -7.26
CA ILE A 189 -1.62 -5.83 -6.46
C ILE A 189 -0.24 -6.17 -7.05
N PHE A 190 0.78 -6.12 -6.20
CA PHE A 190 2.14 -6.39 -6.66
C PHE A 190 2.29 -7.86 -7.03
N ARG A 191 2.71 -8.13 -8.27
CA ARG A 191 2.82 -9.46 -8.88
C ARG A 191 1.54 -10.29 -8.84
N GLU A 192 0.41 -9.64 -9.09
CA GLU A 192 -0.92 -10.27 -9.11
C GLU A 192 -0.97 -11.54 -9.97
N ASN A 193 -0.24 -11.54 -11.10
CA ASN A 193 -0.14 -12.69 -12.01
C ASN A 193 0.43 -13.97 -11.39
N THR A 194 1.04 -13.88 -10.21
CA THR A 194 1.63 -15.04 -9.50
C THR A 194 0.85 -15.46 -8.27
N ILE A 195 -0.22 -14.74 -7.92
CA ILE A 195 -1.00 -14.98 -6.70
C ILE A 195 -2.17 -15.92 -7.00
N ASP A 196 -2.25 -16.97 -6.21
CA ASP A 196 -3.36 -17.92 -6.22
C ASP A 196 -4.25 -17.69 -4.99
N PHE A 197 -5.36 -16.99 -5.18
CA PHE A 197 -6.31 -16.70 -4.09
C PHE A 197 -7.07 -17.94 -3.58
N LYS A 198 -6.91 -19.12 -4.19
CA LYS A 198 -7.48 -20.38 -3.67
C LYS A 198 -6.63 -21.00 -2.57
N LYS A 199 -5.41 -20.50 -2.39
CA LYS A 199 -4.45 -20.96 -1.37
C LYS A 199 -4.31 -19.93 -0.26
N ASP A 200 -3.56 -20.29 0.76
CA ASP A 200 -3.14 -19.34 1.79
C ASP A 200 -2.36 -18.18 1.16
N VAL A 201 -2.66 -16.97 1.59
CA VAL A 201 -2.03 -15.74 1.09
C VAL A 201 -1.24 -15.10 2.24
N TYR A 202 0.03 -14.77 1.97
CA TYR A 202 0.91 -14.13 2.93
C TYR A 202 1.05 -12.65 2.59
N LEU A 203 0.66 -11.76 3.51
CA LEU A 203 0.82 -10.32 3.37
C LEU A 203 2.13 -9.90 4.02
N THR A 204 3.07 -9.37 3.26
CA THR A 204 4.38 -8.90 3.77
C THR A 204 4.50 -7.38 3.66
N GLU A 205 5.35 -6.74 4.47
CA GLU A 205 5.55 -5.29 4.38
C GLU A 205 6.31 -4.92 3.10
N GLY A 206 7.44 -5.57 2.87
CA GLY A 206 8.36 -5.26 1.79
C GLY A 206 8.43 -6.30 0.68
N VAL A 207 8.97 -5.88 -0.47
CA VAL A 207 9.12 -6.75 -1.64
C VAL A 207 10.15 -7.86 -1.43
N PHE A 208 11.15 -7.65 -0.53
CA PHE A 208 12.16 -8.68 -0.27
C PHE A 208 11.62 -9.84 0.57
N ASP A 209 10.64 -9.57 1.42
CA ASP A 209 10.02 -10.57 2.28
C ASP A 209 9.22 -11.60 1.48
N MET A 210 8.57 -11.15 0.39
CA MET A 210 7.76 -12.04 -0.44
C MET A 210 8.55 -13.19 -1.08
N PHE A 211 9.87 -13.04 -1.23
CA PHE A 211 10.68 -14.09 -1.88
C PHE A 211 10.84 -15.34 -1.02
N PHE A 212 10.57 -15.24 0.27
CA PHE A 212 10.77 -16.33 1.24
C PHE A 212 9.48 -17.01 1.67
N LEU A 213 8.33 -16.59 1.13
CA LEU A 213 7.03 -17.17 1.40
C LEU A 213 6.34 -17.53 0.09
N ASP A 214 5.71 -18.68 0.05
CA ASP A 214 4.88 -19.04 -1.11
C ASP A 214 3.62 -18.17 -1.12
N ASN A 215 3.17 -17.77 -2.31
CA ASN A 215 1.94 -17.03 -2.51
C ASN A 215 1.86 -15.70 -1.71
N ALA A 216 2.96 -14.95 -1.67
CA ALA A 216 3.08 -13.73 -0.87
C ALA A 216 2.79 -12.46 -1.69
N VAL A 217 2.07 -11.53 -1.06
CA VAL A 217 1.77 -10.20 -1.59
C VAL A 217 2.44 -9.14 -0.71
N PRO A 218 3.41 -8.39 -1.22
CA PRO A 218 3.99 -7.27 -0.49
C PRO A 218 3.05 -6.07 -0.55
N LEU A 219 2.77 -5.47 0.61
CA LEU A 219 1.91 -4.30 0.74
C LEU A 219 2.57 -3.01 0.20
N LEU A 220 3.89 -3.03 0.02
CA LEU A 220 4.70 -1.85 -0.31
C LEU A 220 4.50 -0.69 0.66
N GLY A 221 4.17 -1.01 1.90
CA GLY A 221 3.85 -0.12 3.01
C GLY A 221 3.15 -0.89 4.13
N LYS A 222 2.46 -0.16 5.00
CA LYS A 222 1.86 -0.73 6.22
C LYS A 222 0.34 -0.93 6.15
N PHE A 223 -0.27 -0.76 4.96
CA PHE A 223 -1.72 -0.84 4.78
C PHE A 223 -2.09 -1.73 3.59
N VAL A 224 -3.22 -2.42 3.70
CA VAL A 224 -3.80 -3.17 2.58
C VAL A 224 -4.51 -2.18 1.66
N SER A 225 -4.18 -2.19 0.37
CA SER A 225 -4.88 -1.37 -0.62
C SER A 225 -6.33 -1.83 -0.82
N ASP A 226 -7.22 -0.90 -1.21
CA ASP A 226 -8.62 -1.24 -1.46
C ASP A 226 -8.76 -2.33 -2.54
N VAL A 227 -7.92 -2.28 -3.57
CA VAL A 227 -7.89 -3.29 -4.64
C VAL A 227 -7.52 -4.68 -4.10
N LEU A 228 -6.50 -4.76 -3.25
CA LEU A 228 -6.11 -6.03 -2.63
C LEU A 228 -7.17 -6.51 -1.66
N MET A 229 -7.74 -5.61 -0.85
CA MET A 229 -8.81 -5.95 0.09
C MET A 229 -10.04 -6.53 -0.63
N GLU A 230 -10.44 -5.93 -1.74
CA GLU A 230 -11.55 -6.42 -2.56
C GLU A 230 -11.27 -7.83 -3.10
N ARG A 231 -10.07 -8.08 -3.61
CA ARG A 231 -9.66 -9.40 -4.11
C ARG A 231 -9.63 -10.45 -3.00
N LEU A 232 -9.02 -10.13 -1.87
CA LEU A 232 -9.00 -11.03 -0.70
C LEU A 232 -10.42 -11.36 -0.25
N TYR A 233 -11.29 -10.35 -0.16
CA TYR A 233 -12.65 -10.56 0.31
C TYR A 233 -13.50 -11.37 -0.65
N ASN A 234 -13.36 -11.16 -1.96
CA ASN A 234 -14.19 -11.83 -2.97
C ASN A 234 -13.66 -13.20 -3.36
N GLU A 235 -12.36 -13.43 -3.39
CA GLU A 235 -11.74 -14.57 -4.03
C GLU A 235 -10.91 -15.47 -3.08
N CYS A 236 -10.41 -14.95 -1.93
CA CYS A 236 -9.55 -15.75 -1.07
C CYS A 236 -10.32 -16.91 -0.43
N GLU A 237 -9.88 -18.14 -0.74
CA GLU A 237 -10.43 -19.37 -0.18
C GLU A 237 -9.59 -19.90 0.99
N GLY A 238 -8.28 -19.67 0.97
CA GLY A 238 -7.34 -20.04 2.04
C GLY A 238 -7.32 -19.10 3.23
N ASP A 239 -6.37 -19.30 4.12
CA ASP A 239 -6.09 -18.40 5.23
C ASP A 239 -5.26 -17.21 4.76
N ILE A 240 -5.39 -16.08 5.44
CA ILE A 240 -4.60 -14.88 5.19
C ILE A 240 -3.64 -14.68 6.36
N HIS A 241 -2.35 -14.69 6.06
CA HIS A 241 -1.29 -14.56 7.04
C HIS A 241 -0.69 -13.17 6.98
N ILE A 242 -0.81 -12.39 8.06
CA ILE A 242 -0.24 -11.05 8.18
C ILE A 242 1.18 -11.19 8.73
N CYS A 243 2.19 -10.96 7.89
CA CYS A 243 3.62 -11.16 8.16
C CYS A 243 4.38 -9.84 7.96
N LEU A 244 4.04 -8.82 8.76
CA LEU A 244 4.75 -7.53 8.72
C LEU A 244 6.04 -7.58 9.54
N ASP A 245 6.88 -6.56 9.36
CA ASP A 245 8.11 -6.38 10.12
C ASP A 245 7.82 -6.35 11.64
N GLY A 246 8.77 -6.81 12.45
CA GLY A 246 8.56 -6.96 13.89
C GLY A 246 8.25 -5.66 14.65
N ASP A 247 8.58 -4.50 14.08
CA ASP A 247 8.23 -3.17 14.60
C ASP A 247 6.85 -2.67 14.16
N ALA A 248 6.18 -3.37 13.23
CA ALA A 248 4.88 -2.99 12.67
C ALA A 248 3.68 -3.74 13.31
N TRP A 249 3.81 -4.15 14.58
CA TRP A 249 2.77 -4.91 15.30
C TRP A 249 1.41 -4.23 15.29
N ASP A 250 1.34 -2.92 15.58
CA ASP A 250 0.07 -2.19 15.65
C ASP A 250 -0.63 -2.16 14.29
N ASN A 251 0.15 -2.01 13.20
CA ASN A 251 -0.38 -2.10 11.83
C ASN A 251 -0.91 -3.51 11.52
N ALA A 252 -0.22 -4.57 11.96
CA ALA A 252 -0.68 -5.93 11.76
C ALA A 252 -2.02 -6.19 12.46
N VAL A 253 -2.19 -5.67 13.70
CA VAL A 253 -3.46 -5.74 14.44
C VAL A 253 -4.55 -4.93 13.74
N GLU A 254 -4.24 -3.75 13.21
CA GLU A 254 -5.19 -2.94 12.45
C GLU A 254 -5.68 -3.67 11.19
N ILE A 255 -4.76 -4.24 10.40
CA ILE A 255 -5.09 -5.05 9.22
C ILE A 255 -5.97 -6.25 9.62
N PHE A 256 -5.64 -6.93 10.72
CA PHE A 256 -6.46 -8.01 11.24
C PHE A 256 -7.91 -7.57 11.47
N HIS A 257 -8.10 -6.45 12.15
CA HIS A 257 -9.45 -5.94 12.40
C HIS A 257 -10.18 -5.51 11.13
N GLN A 258 -9.48 -4.99 10.14
CA GLN A 258 -10.05 -4.61 8.85
C GLN A 258 -10.52 -5.83 8.05
N LEU A 259 -9.75 -6.92 8.07
CA LEU A 259 -10.04 -8.12 7.28
C LEU A 259 -10.92 -9.15 8.00
N ASN A 260 -10.84 -9.24 9.34
CA ASN A 260 -11.48 -10.31 10.12
C ASN A 260 -12.99 -10.06 10.28
N GLY A 261 -13.72 -10.14 9.17
CA GLY A 261 -15.16 -9.98 9.14
C GLY A 261 -15.84 -10.70 7.97
N GLY A 262 -17.14 -10.91 8.06
CA GLY A 262 -17.91 -11.52 7.00
C GLY A 262 -17.34 -12.86 6.53
N ARG A 263 -17.09 -13.01 5.24
CA ARG A 263 -16.53 -14.22 4.62
C ARG A 263 -15.13 -14.61 5.13
N LEU A 264 -14.34 -13.64 5.57
CA LEU A 264 -12.97 -13.84 6.04
C LEU A 264 -12.88 -14.10 7.54
N TYR A 265 -14.02 -14.10 8.27
CA TYR A 265 -14.02 -14.33 9.70
C TYR A 265 -13.37 -15.67 10.05
N GLY A 266 -12.39 -15.63 10.96
CA GLY A 266 -11.65 -16.80 11.42
C GLY A 266 -10.55 -17.30 10.48
N LYS A 267 -10.36 -16.67 9.30
CA LYS A 267 -9.31 -17.02 8.35
C LYS A 267 -8.03 -16.17 8.47
N ILE A 268 -8.05 -15.14 9.31
CA ILE A 268 -6.92 -14.22 9.43
C ILE A 268 -5.99 -14.70 10.55
N LYS A 269 -4.72 -14.81 10.23
CA LYS A 269 -3.65 -15.18 11.16
C LYS A 269 -2.60 -14.07 11.20
N ILE A 270 -2.08 -13.77 12.39
CA ILE A 270 -1.00 -12.79 12.55
C ILE A 270 0.28 -13.56 12.92
N VAL A 271 1.37 -13.17 12.26
CA VAL A 271 2.73 -13.63 12.61
C VAL A 271 3.41 -12.48 13.35
N LYS A 272 3.77 -12.71 14.63
CA LYS A 272 4.44 -11.72 15.47
C LYS A 272 5.93 -11.95 15.44
N LEU A 273 6.61 -11.29 14.51
CA LEU A 273 8.06 -11.40 14.39
C LEU A 273 8.78 -10.71 15.57
N PRO A 274 10.04 -11.10 15.88
CA PRO A 274 10.89 -10.35 16.80
C PRO A 274 11.06 -8.91 16.34
N LYS A 275 11.14 -7.97 17.27
CA LYS A 275 11.07 -6.52 17.02
C LYS A 275 11.99 -6.00 15.91
N ASP A 276 13.21 -6.55 15.79
CA ASP A 276 14.22 -6.10 14.84
C ASP A 276 14.38 -7.07 13.64
N LYS A 277 13.35 -7.87 13.35
CA LYS A 277 13.37 -8.88 12.30
C LYS A 277 12.27 -8.68 11.30
N ASP A 278 12.57 -8.96 10.03
CA ASP A 278 11.64 -9.11 8.94
C ASP A 278 11.60 -10.60 8.47
N VAL A 279 10.71 -10.91 7.54
CA VAL A 279 10.58 -12.27 6.97
C VAL A 279 11.85 -12.66 6.21
N CYS A 280 12.48 -11.70 5.53
CA CYS A 280 13.73 -11.90 4.80
C CYS A 280 14.89 -12.27 5.76
N ASP A 281 15.00 -11.64 6.93
CA ASP A 281 15.99 -11.97 7.94
C ASP A 281 15.85 -13.41 8.47
N LEU A 282 14.63 -13.89 8.56
CA LEU A 282 14.29 -15.23 9.03
C LEU A 282 14.28 -16.29 7.91
N ARG A 283 14.53 -15.88 6.66
CA ARG A 283 14.48 -16.78 5.48
C ARG A 283 13.15 -17.53 5.37
N GLY A 284 12.04 -16.88 5.73
CA GLY A 284 10.71 -17.47 5.71
C GLY A 284 10.39 -18.43 6.88
N ASN A 285 11.30 -18.62 7.84
CA ASN A 285 11.04 -19.48 9.01
C ASN A 285 10.15 -18.76 10.02
N ILE A 286 8.86 -18.71 9.72
CA ILE A 286 7.85 -17.97 10.51
C ILE A 286 6.95 -18.85 11.38
N SER A 287 7.06 -20.16 11.29
CA SER A 287 6.17 -21.15 11.95
C SER A 287 6.03 -20.95 13.46
N ASP A 288 7.11 -20.54 14.13
CA ASP A 288 7.15 -20.39 15.57
C ASP A 288 6.59 -19.05 16.06
N TYR A 289 6.27 -18.16 15.15
CA TYR A 289 5.86 -16.76 15.44
C TYR A 289 4.37 -16.50 15.28
N TYR A 290 3.55 -17.53 15.02
CA TYR A 290 2.11 -17.34 14.95
C TYR A 290 1.54 -16.88 16.28
N PHE A 291 0.87 -15.72 16.27
CA PHE A 291 0.21 -15.19 17.45
C PHE A 291 -1.03 -16.02 17.78
N LYS A 292 -1.05 -16.60 18.98
CA LYS A 292 -2.21 -17.34 19.48
C LYS A 292 -3.17 -16.34 20.13
N LEU A 293 -4.30 -16.10 19.49
CA LEU A 293 -5.42 -15.44 20.15
C LEU A 293 -5.87 -16.36 21.28
N VAL A 294 -5.63 -15.94 22.52
CA VAL A 294 -6.21 -16.60 23.70
C VAL A 294 -7.72 -16.43 23.60
N LYS A 295 -8.45 -17.56 23.53
CA LYS A 295 -9.91 -17.59 23.49
C LYS A 295 -10.49 -17.11 24.81
#